data_0e01079e6418b68b5bb59355e750eba9
#
_entry.id   0e01079e6418b68b5bb59355e750eba9
#
_cell.length_a   1.000
_cell.length_b   1.000
_cell.length_c   1.000
_cell.angle_alpha   90.00
_cell.angle_beta   90.00
_cell.angle_gamma   90.00
#
_symmetry.space_group_name_H-M   'P 1'
#
loop_
_entity.id
_entity.type
_entity.pdbx_description
1 polymer ?
#
loop_
_entity_poly.entity_id
_entity_poly.type
_entity_poly.pdbx_seq_one_letter_code
_entity_poly.pdbx_strand_id
1 'polypeptide(L)'
;MIINTCRVPISSGSFQIVRKASVHVQSQVYSNATEAKPYSEIPRPGKLEFMRAFMPGGEFYDYSIVDYATAMRNRYGDIFIIPGMFGKKDWVTTFSTKDIEMVFRNEGVWPNRDTFASLTYFRKHIRPDIYGESVGLVLSQEEEWGKLRSALNPIFMQPKGLKAYYEPLSNINNEFIERIKEIRDAKTLEVPEDFTEEINRLIFDSLALVAFDREMGLIRRNRNNPEALTMFKMTRDILKYVFKLDMQPSLWRVFPTPTYKKMMKLLNESVEVTQKWLKETQDTLEARRLAGGEVNNNSMLQRMMAVDPKMATIMSLDILFVGVDATSNLLSAVLLCLAKNPEKQAELRKELLKIMPTKDTSLNEDTMKDMPYLRAVIKEALRYYPNGLGNLRTIPTDVTLSGYNVPKGSSLVLAFNVLMQDNSYYPEADKFLPERWLRNPESGKKTPISPFSFLPFGFGPRMCIGKRLVDLEVETSVAKLIRNFQVEFNYDASRPYRTFFLMEPAIPFRFKFTDLDN
;
A
#
# COMPACT_ATOMS: atom_id res chain seq x y z
N MET A 1 -11.61 -11.40 57.62
CA MET A 1 -10.18 -11.50 57.28
C MET A 1 -9.94 -10.57 56.09
N ILE A 2 -9.19 -9.53 56.33
CA ILE A 2 -9.10 -8.27 55.54
C ILE A 2 -8.22 -8.52 54.30
N ILE A 3 -8.68 -8.17 53.12
CA ILE A 3 -7.83 -8.11 51.92
C ILE A 3 -7.59 -6.62 51.60
N ASN A 4 -6.35 -6.17 51.81
CA ASN A 4 -5.84 -4.86 51.48
C ASN A 4 -5.70 -4.67 49.97
N THR A 5 -6.39 -3.69 49.41
CA THR A 5 -6.17 -3.18 48.06
C THR A 5 -5.19 -2.01 48.13
N CYS A 6 -3.96 -2.20 47.68
CA CYS A 6 -3.00 -1.12 47.46
C CYS A 6 -3.41 -0.28 46.24
N ARG A 7 -3.93 0.91 46.46
CA ARG A 7 -4.02 1.99 45.45
C ARG A 7 -2.72 2.77 45.47
N VAL A 8 -1.99 2.82 44.36
CA VAL A 8 -0.87 3.75 44.16
C VAL A 8 -1.43 5.04 43.59
N PRO A 9 -1.19 6.22 44.23
CA PRO A 9 -1.64 7.49 43.69
C PRO A 9 -0.74 7.94 42.54
N ILE A 10 -1.31 8.14 41.35
CA ILE A 10 -0.64 8.79 40.22
C ILE A 10 -0.58 10.28 40.49
N SER A 11 0.61 10.82 40.73
CA SER A 11 0.82 12.23 41.01
C SER A 11 0.59 13.09 39.76
N SER A 12 -0.18 14.18 39.90
CA SER A 12 -0.55 15.14 38.85
C SER A 12 0.59 15.98 38.26
N GLY A 13 1.85 15.68 38.63
CA GLY A 13 3.03 16.43 38.17
C GLY A 13 3.55 16.10 36.79
N SER A 14 3.31 14.88 36.30
CA SER A 14 3.87 14.40 35.01
C SER A 14 3.19 14.99 33.77
N PHE A 15 1.95 15.44 33.86
CA PHE A 15 1.21 16.03 32.74
C PHE A 15 1.58 17.49 32.43
N GLN A 16 2.11 18.22 33.40
CA GLN A 16 2.52 19.63 33.19
C GLN A 16 3.88 19.76 32.49
N ILE A 17 4.78 18.79 32.67
CA ILE A 17 6.13 18.84 32.05
C ILE A 17 6.04 18.55 30.53
N VAL A 18 5.15 17.64 30.12
CA VAL A 18 4.95 17.33 28.67
C VAL A 18 4.28 18.51 27.96
N ARG A 19 3.36 19.24 28.63
CA ARG A 19 2.75 20.45 28.06
C ARG A 19 3.73 21.62 27.91
N LYS A 20 4.67 21.80 28.82
CA LYS A 20 5.69 22.86 28.73
C LYS A 20 6.76 22.57 27.66
N ALA A 21 7.14 21.30 27.46
CA ALA A 21 8.08 20.92 26.41
C ALA A 21 7.47 21.08 24.99
N SER A 22 6.19 20.75 24.81
CA SER A 22 5.51 20.93 23.51
C SER A 22 5.29 22.40 23.14
N VAL A 23 5.07 23.29 24.13
CA VAL A 23 4.92 24.72 23.87
C VAL A 23 6.26 25.39 23.56
N HIS A 24 7.39 24.90 24.12
CA HIS A 24 8.72 25.48 23.81
C HIS A 24 9.27 25.06 22.45
N VAL A 25 8.93 23.85 21.96
CA VAL A 25 9.29 23.41 20.61
C VAL A 25 8.45 24.17 19.55
N GLN A 26 7.18 24.51 19.85
CA GLN A 26 6.37 25.33 18.96
C GLN A 26 6.91 26.75 18.79
N SER A 27 7.52 27.36 19.81
CA SER A 27 8.01 28.74 19.73
C SER A 27 9.32 28.91 18.93
N GLN A 28 10.13 27.87 18.77
CA GLN A 28 11.37 27.95 17.97
C GLN A 28 11.15 27.75 16.47
N VAL A 29 10.02 27.15 16.04
CA VAL A 29 9.70 26.95 14.62
C VAL A 29 9.15 28.24 13.95
N TYR A 30 8.65 29.20 14.74
CA TYR A 30 8.00 30.41 14.24
C TYR A 30 8.92 31.64 14.06
N SER A 31 10.24 31.53 14.36
CA SER A 31 11.13 32.71 14.32
C SER A 31 11.59 33.15 12.92
N ASN A 32 11.28 32.41 11.84
CA ASN A 32 11.67 32.76 10.46
C ASN A 32 10.48 33.07 9.52
N ALA A 33 9.30 33.36 10.04
CA ALA A 33 8.09 33.62 9.24
C ALA A 33 8.07 35.00 8.52
N THR A 34 9.03 35.88 8.81
CA THR A 34 9.03 37.26 8.30
C THR A 34 9.58 37.43 6.89
N GLU A 35 10.15 36.40 6.27
CA GLU A 35 10.70 36.47 4.88
C GLU A 35 10.07 35.48 3.90
N ALA A 36 9.04 34.73 4.30
CA ALA A 36 8.44 33.74 3.41
C ALA A 36 7.54 34.39 2.35
N LYS A 37 7.71 33.97 1.09
CA LYS A 37 6.91 34.43 -0.05
C LYS A 37 5.44 34.03 0.11
N PRO A 38 4.50 34.83 -0.42
CA PRO A 38 3.07 34.49 -0.33
C PRO A 38 2.73 33.25 -1.17
N TYR A 39 1.64 32.56 -0.79
CA TYR A 39 1.10 31.37 -1.50
C TYR A 39 0.86 31.60 -2.99
N SER A 40 0.46 32.82 -3.36
CA SER A 40 0.21 33.20 -4.76
C SER A 40 1.44 33.12 -5.66
N GLU A 41 2.63 33.21 -5.09
CA GLU A 41 3.90 33.17 -5.81
C GLU A 41 4.43 31.73 -6.01
N ILE A 42 3.80 30.70 -5.39
CA ILE A 42 4.18 29.32 -5.67
C ILE A 42 4.00 29.04 -7.16
N PRO A 43 5.04 28.56 -7.87
CA PRO A 43 5.00 28.29 -9.30
C PRO A 43 3.84 27.36 -9.68
N ARG A 44 3.16 27.65 -10.80
CA ARG A 44 2.04 26.83 -11.26
C ARG A 44 1.77 27.03 -12.75
N PRO A 45 1.29 26.02 -13.49
CA PRO A 45 0.77 26.21 -14.83
C PRO A 45 -0.56 26.98 -14.79
N GLY A 46 -0.87 27.68 -15.86
CA GLY A 46 -2.20 28.24 -16.07
C GLY A 46 -3.26 27.14 -16.17
N LYS A 47 -4.48 27.37 -15.64
CA LYS A 47 -5.55 26.35 -15.67
C LYS A 47 -5.87 25.84 -17.07
N LEU A 48 -5.90 26.73 -18.07
CA LEU A 48 -6.16 26.36 -19.47
C LEU A 48 -4.99 25.57 -20.08
N GLU A 49 -3.75 25.98 -19.80
CA GLU A 49 -2.53 25.26 -20.18
C GLU A 49 -2.53 23.84 -19.58
N PHE A 50 -2.77 23.75 -18.29
CA PHE A 50 -2.88 22.47 -17.58
C PHE A 50 -3.94 21.54 -18.21
N MET A 51 -5.14 22.07 -18.50
CA MET A 51 -6.19 21.29 -19.14
C MET A 51 -5.77 20.79 -20.52
N ARG A 52 -5.21 21.68 -21.38
CA ARG A 52 -4.77 21.30 -22.73
C ARG A 52 -3.67 20.26 -22.72
N ALA A 53 -2.76 20.31 -21.74
CA ALA A 53 -1.65 19.38 -21.63
C ALA A 53 -2.11 17.92 -21.43
N PHE A 54 -3.29 17.68 -20.83
CA PHE A 54 -3.88 16.33 -20.64
C PHE A 54 -4.92 15.94 -21.69
N MET A 55 -5.25 16.82 -22.66
CA MET A 55 -6.16 16.47 -23.76
C MET A 55 -5.42 15.64 -24.83
N PRO A 56 -6.15 14.92 -25.70
CA PRO A 56 -5.54 14.22 -26.84
C PRO A 56 -4.64 15.16 -27.67
N GLY A 57 -3.38 14.75 -27.85
CA GLY A 57 -2.35 15.56 -28.51
C GLY A 57 -1.64 16.57 -27.59
N GLY A 58 -1.99 16.66 -26.32
CA GLY A 58 -1.28 17.45 -25.32
C GLY A 58 -0.02 16.77 -24.80
N GLU A 59 0.90 17.55 -24.21
CA GLU A 59 2.22 17.10 -23.74
C GLU A 59 2.14 15.93 -22.76
N PHE A 60 1.13 15.89 -21.87
CA PHE A 60 0.99 14.89 -20.80
C PHE A 60 -0.16 13.91 -21.01
N TYR A 61 -0.71 13.84 -22.24
CA TYR A 61 -1.87 12.98 -22.53
C TYR A 61 -1.65 11.51 -22.13
N ASP A 62 -0.45 10.98 -22.33
CA ASP A 62 -0.10 9.58 -22.09
C ASP A 62 0.96 9.40 -20.96
N TYR A 63 1.22 10.48 -20.20
CA TYR A 63 2.18 10.43 -19.10
C TYR A 63 1.61 9.72 -17.88
N SER A 64 2.46 8.91 -17.23
CA SER A 64 2.19 8.48 -15.86
C SER A 64 2.26 9.67 -14.90
N ILE A 65 1.62 9.57 -13.73
CA ILE A 65 1.67 10.65 -12.74
C ILE A 65 3.09 10.93 -12.23
N VAL A 66 3.97 9.94 -12.25
CA VAL A 66 5.38 10.09 -11.87
C VAL A 66 6.15 10.85 -12.95
N ASP A 67 5.94 10.50 -14.23
CA ASP A 67 6.56 11.21 -15.35
C ASP A 67 6.10 12.68 -15.39
N TYR A 68 4.80 12.92 -15.21
CA TYR A 68 4.23 14.25 -15.08
C TYR A 68 4.87 15.03 -13.92
N ALA A 69 4.92 14.44 -12.73
CA ALA A 69 5.48 15.10 -11.55
C ALA A 69 6.97 15.42 -11.74
N THR A 70 7.73 14.53 -12.39
CA THR A 70 9.14 14.75 -12.73
C THR A 70 9.31 15.88 -13.74
N ALA A 71 8.49 15.91 -14.79
CA ALA A 71 8.50 17.00 -15.79
C ALA A 71 8.16 18.37 -15.15
N MET A 72 7.17 18.38 -14.25
CA MET A 72 6.78 19.60 -13.53
C MET A 72 7.86 20.05 -12.53
N ARG A 73 8.52 19.11 -11.83
CA ARG A 73 9.68 19.40 -10.98
C ARG A 73 10.80 20.06 -11.76
N ASN A 74 11.11 19.53 -12.94
CA ASN A 74 12.13 20.09 -13.82
C ASN A 74 11.78 21.50 -14.32
N ARG A 75 10.48 21.81 -14.51
CA ARG A 75 9.99 23.13 -15.01
C ARG A 75 9.84 24.16 -13.91
N TYR A 76 9.35 23.77 -12.73
CA TYR A 76 8.94 24.69 -11.66
C TYR A 76 9.78 24.57 -10.38
N GLY A 77 10.65 23.58 -10.27
CA GLY A 77 11.45 23.32 -9.07
C GLY A 77 10.77 22.37 -8.06
N ASP A 78 11.35 22.30 -6.86
CA ASP A 78 10.96 21.33 -5.83
C ASP A 78 9.61 21.62 -5.14
N ILE A 79 8.96 22.76 -5.45
CA ILE A 79 7.60 23.06 -4.98
C ILE A 79 6.81 23.76 -6.10
N PHE A 80 5.61 23.25 -6.37
CA PHE A 80 4.68 23.86 -7.32
C PHE A 80 3.23 23.50 -7.01
N ILE A 81 2.28 24.19 -7.65
CA ILE A 81 0.84 23.90 -7.50
C ILE A 81 0.32 23.17 -8.74
N ILE A 82 -0.37 22.04 -8.51
CA ILE A 82 -1.26 21.40 -9.48
C ILE A 82 -2.62 22.12 -9.39
N PRO A 83 -3.07 22.82 -10.43
CA PRO A 83 -4.31 23.58 -10.37
C PRO A 83 -5.53 22.68 -10.20
N GLY A 84 -6.38 22.99 -9.23
CA GLY A 84 -7.69 22.38 -9.09
C GLY A 84 -8.65 22.80 -10.18
N MET A 85 -9.42 21.85 -10.72
CA MET A 85 -10.40 22.07 -11.78
C MET A 85 -11.75 21.46 -11.40
N PHE A 86 -12.84 22.01 -11.95
CA PHE A 86 -14.20 21.49 -11.77
C PHE A 86 -14.59 21.31 -10.28
N GLY A 87 -14.29 22.33 -9.47
CA GLY A 87 -14.60 22.33 -8.03
C GLY A 87 -13.61 21.57 -7.15
N LYS A 88 -12.50 21.09 -7.70
CA LYS A 88 -11.40 20.50 -6.91
C LYS A 88 -10.47 21.60 -6.38
N LYS A 89 -9.87 21.33 -5.22
CA LYS A 89 -8.84 22.20 -4.63
C LYS A 89 -7.53 22.12 -5.42
N ASP A 90 -6.74 23.17 -5.34
CA ASP A 90 -5.33 23.15 -5.75
C ASP A 90 -4.54 22.17 -4.86
N TRP A 91 -3.55 21.50 -5.44
CA TRP A 91 -2.62 20.64 -4.71
C TRP A 91 -1.22 21.24 -4.74
N VAL A 92 -0.69 21.60 -3.59
CA VAL A 92 0.72 21.99 -3.44
C VAL A 92 1.56 20.72 -3.44
N THR A 93 2.43 20.56 -4.42
CA THR A 93 3.32 19.40 -4.55
C THR A 93 4.72 19.79 -4.10
N THR A 94 5.33 19.01 -3.19
CA THR A 94 6.72 19.21 -2.76
C THR A 94 7.55 17.95 -2.90
N PHE A 95 8.82 18.12 -3.28
CA PHE A 95 9.85 17.09 -3.37
C PHE A 95 10.95 17.29 -2.31
N SER A 96 10.85 18.32 -1.48
CA SER A 96 11.81 18.60 -0.42
C SER A 96 11.61 17.66 0.77
N THR A 97 12.62 16.87 1.13
CA THR A 97 12.57 16.02 2.32
C THR A 97 12.38 16.80 3.61
N LYS A 98 12.84 18.07 3.65
CA LYS A 98 12.62 18.97 4.80
C LYS A 98 11.16 19.38 4.92
N ASP A 99 10.51 19.72 3.79
CA ASP A 99 9.08 20.05 3.77
C ASP A 99 8.25 18.82 4.12
N ILE A 100 8.58 17.65 3.56
CA ILE A 100 7.93 16.38 3.83
C ILE A 100 8.00 16.04 5.33
N GLU A 101 9.18 16.19 5.94
CA GLU A 101 9.38 16.01 7.38
C GLU A 101 8.52 16.99 8.17
N MET A 102 8.56 18.29 7.81
CA MET A 102 7.78 19.33 8.47
C MET A 102 6.29 19.00 8.45
N VAL A 103 5.74 18.63 7.30
CA VAL A 103 4.33 18.26 7.16
C VAL A 103 3.98 17.06 8.04
N PHE A 104 4.75 15.99 7.99
CA PHE A 104 4.47 14.79 8.80
C PHE A 104 4.59 15.02 10.30
N ARG A 105 5.49 15.91 10.73
CA ARG A 105 5.62 16.24 12.17
C ARG A 105 4.54 17.19 12.67
N ASN A 106 3.88 17.93 11.77
CA ASN A 106 2.86 18.94 12.10
C ASN A 106 1.45 18.54 11.61
N GLU A 107 1.23 17.30 11.16
CA GLU A 107 -0.07 16.82 10.66
C GLU A 107 -1.13 16.61 11.75
N GLY A 108 -0.75 16.81 13.03
CA GLY A 108 -1.64 16.63 14.18
C GLY A 108 -1.85 15.18 14.59
N VAL A 109 -2.70 14.99 15.61
CA VAL A 109 -3.00 13.64 16.15
C VAL A 109 -3.84 12.82 15.18
N TRP A 110 -4.74 13.48 14.44
CA TRP A 110 -5.64 12.87 13.46
C TRP A 110 -5.39 13.48 12.08
N PRO A 111 -4.37 13.00 11.35
CA PRO A 111 -4.00 13.60 10.07
C PRO A 111 -5.11 13.48 9.03
N ASN A 112 -5.37 14.56 8.30
CA ASN A 112 -6.33 14.62 7.22
C ASN A 112 -5.67 14.45 5.85
N ARG A 113 -6.43 13.95 4.89
CA ARG A 113 -6.07 13.89 3.47
C ARG A 113 -7.32 13.97 2.61
N ASP A 114 -7.18 14.44 1.39
CA ASP A 114 -8.25 14.33 0.41
C ASP A 114 -8.63 12.87 0.19
N THR A 115 -9.92 12.60 0.04
CA THR A 115 -10.47 11.26 -0.11
C THR A 115 -11.11 11.06 -1.47
N PHE A 116 -11.48 9.82 -1.77
CA PHE A 116 -12.19 9.46 -2.99
C PHE A 116 -13.67 9.81 -2.85
N ALA A 117 -14.07 10.93 -3.44
CA ALA A 117 -15.40 11.48 -3.27
C ALA A 117 -16.50 10.54 -3.81
N SER A 118 -16.24 9.84 -4.92
CA SER A 118 -17.19 8.88 -5.51
C SER A 118 -17.44 7.70 -4.58
N LEU A 119 -16.38 7.18 -3.92
CA LEU A 119 -16.49 6.07 -2.98
C LEU A 119 -17.13 6.52 -1.66
N THR A 120 -16.78 7.73 -1.19
CA THR A 120 -17.44 8.35 -0.01
C THR A 120 -18.93 8.54 -0.25
N TYR A 121 -19.32 9.00 -1.45
CA TYR A 121 -20.71 9.15 -1.82
C TYR A 121 -21.46 7.80 -1.83
N PHE A 122 -20.85 6.75 -2.38
CA PHE A 122 -21.42 5.40 -2.34
C PHE A 122 -21.71 4.95 -0.91
N ARG A 123 -20.72 5.07 -0.02
CA ARG A 123 -20.85 4.60 1.36
C ARG A 123 -21.89 5.40 2.17
N LYS A 124 -21.89 6.72 2.03
CA LYS A 124 -22.78 7.61 2.81
C LYS A 124 -24.22 7.67 2.28
N HIS A 125 -24.41 7.61 0.95
CA HIS A 125 -25.69 7.93 0.34
C HIS A 125 -26.35 6.76 -0.40
N ILE A 126 -25.59 5.78 -0.88
CA ILE A 126 -26.14 4.63 -1.60
C ILE A 126 -26.31 3.44 -0.67
N ARG A 127 -25.33 3.18 0.21
CA ARG A 127 -25.35 2.04 1.14
C ARG A 127 -25.18 2.46 2.61
N PRO A 128 -25.98 3.42 3.12
CA PRO A 128 -25.95 3.78 4.55
C PRO A 128 -26.41 2.62 5.45
N ASP A 129 -27.16 1.65 4.91
CA ASP A 129 -27.56 0.42 5.57
C ASP A 129 -26.36 -0.40 6.06
N ILE A 130 -25.30 -0.46 5.27
CA ILE A 130 -24.07 -1.21 5.58
C ILE A 130 -23.06 -0.37 6.35
N TYR A 131 -22.82 0.83 5.85
CA TYR A 131 -21.72 1.68 6.36
C TYR A 131 -22.15 2.53 7.57
N GLY A 132 -23.44 2.84 7.72
CA GLY A 132 -23.93 3.71 8.79
C GLY A 132 -23.26 5.09 8.72
N GLU A 133 -22.75 5.55 9.86
CA GLU A 133 -22.02 6.82 9.94
C GLU A 133 -20.55 6.70 9.53
N SER A 134 -19.98 5.49 9.56
CA SER A 134 -18.57 5.28 9.26
C SER A 134 -18.34 4.95 7.79
N VAL A 135 -17.43 5.69 7.17
CA VAL A 135 -17.00 5.42 5.78
C VAL A 135 -15.76 4.53 5.70
N GLY A 136 -15.32 3.94 6.80
CA GLY A 136 -14.16 3.04 6.89
C GLY A 136 -12.82 3.74 6.93
N LEU A 137 -11.76 2.98 7.25
CA LEU A 137 -10.44 3.51 7.56
C LEU A 137 -9.78 4.31 6.41
N VAL A 138 -10.07 3.92 5.17
CA VAL A 138 -9.49 4.55 3.97
C VAL A 138 -10.03 5.95 3.76
N LEU A 139 -11.33 6.17 4.04
CA LEU A 139 -12.07 7.39 3.70
C LEU A 139 -12.34 8.30 4.89
N SER A 140 -12.39 7.78 6.11
CA SER A 140 -12.64 8.56 7.33
C SER A 140 -11.54 9.59 7.59
N GLN A 141 -11.92 10.69 8.23
CA GLN A 141 -11.06 11.81 8.58
C GLN A 141 -11.14 12.11 10.07
N GLU A 142 -10.22 12.91 10.57
CA GLU A 142 -10.24 13.48 11.91
C GLU A 142 -10.47 12.42 13.01
N GLU A 143 -11.33 12.73 13.98
CA GLU A 143 -11.60 11.88 15.13
C GLU A 143 -12.20 10.54 14.77
N GLU A 144 -13.08 10.48 13.75
CA GLU A 144 -13.66 9.22 13.25
C GLU A 144 -12.55 8.26 12.79
N TRP A 145 -11.61 8.78 11.98
CA TRP A 145 -10.46 8.00 11.57
C TRP A 145 -9.60 7.57 12.77
N GLY A 146 -9.37 8.46 13.73
CA GLY A 146 -8.58 8.18 14.92
C GLY A 146 -9.17 7.04 15.76
N LYS A 147 -10.48 7.01 15.94
CA LYS A 147 -11.20 5.92 16.65
C LYS A 147 -11.04 4.59 15.92
N LEU A 148 -11.31 4.55 14.61
CA LEU A 148 -11.14 3.35 13.79
C LEU A 148 -9.69 2.86 13.80
N ARG A 149 -8.73 3.76 13.61
CA ARG A 149 -7.31 3.42 13.61
C ARG A 149 -6.86 2.83 14.94
N SER A 150 -7.30 3.40 16.06
CA SER A 150 -6.97 2.91 17.40
C SER A 150 -7.53 1.52 17.66
N ALA A 151 -8.75 1.24 17.20
CA ALA A 151 -9.37 -0.08 17.32
C ALA A 151 -8.67 -1.15 16.45
N LEU A 152 -8.21 -0.77 15.24
CA LEU A 152 -7.61 -1.71 14.28
C LEU A 152 -6.10 -1.94 14.48
N ASN A 153 -5.36 -0.97 15.04
CA ASN A 153 -3.92 -1.10 15.25
C ASN A 153 -3.52 -2.39 16.01
N PRO A 154 -4.17 -2.78 17.13
CA PRO A 154 -3.83 -4.01 17.83
C PRO A 154 -4.04 -5.29 17.00
N ILE A 155 -4.88 -5.23 15.97
CA ILE A 155 -5.18 -6.37 15.10
C ILE A 155 -4.11 -6.50 14.00
N PHE A 156 -3.80 -5.38 13.32
CA PHE A 156 -2.96 -5.39 12.11
C PHE A 156 -1.47 -5.14 12.39
N MET A 157 -1.15 -4.34 13.42
CA MET A 157 0.22 -3.87 13.64
C MET A 157 1.01 -4.70 14.66
N GLN A 158 0.37 -5.68 15.33
CA GLN A 158 1.06 -6.59 16.27
C GLN A 158 1.52 -7.86 15.56
N PRO A 159 2.79 -8.33 15.76
CA PRO A 159 3.30 -9.56 15.17
C PRO A 159 2.47 -10.79 15.51
N LYS A 160 1.95 -10.85 16.73
CA LYS A 160 1.13 -11.98 17.21
C LYS A 160 -0.09 -12.27 16.33
N GLY A 161 -0.67 -11.23 15.69
CA GLY A 161 -1.82 -11.38 14.80
C GLY A 161 -1.50 -12.10 13.49
N LEU A 162 -0.23 -12.14 13.09
CA LEU A 162 0.20 -12.76 11.83
C LEU A 162 0.56 -14.26 11.98
N LYS A 163 0.74 -14.76 13.21
CA LYS A 163 1.19 -16.16 13.43
C LYS A 163 0.28 -17.20 12.77
N ALA A 164 -1.02 -16.95 12.75
CA ALA A 164 -2.01 -17.83 12.17
C ALA A 164 -1.91 -17.94 10.63
N TYR A 165 -1.17 -17.05 9.97
CA TYR A 165 -1.15 -16.96 8.51
C TYR A 165 0.12 -17.51 7.85
N TYR A 166 1.19 -17.84 8.61
CA TYR A 166 2.43 -18.36 8.02
C TYR A 166 2.21 -19.65 7.23
N GLU A 167 1.61 -20.65 7.85
CA GLU A 167 1.35 -21.95 7.22
C GLU A 167 0.32 -21.85 6.07
N PRO A 168 -0.87 -21.23 6.26
CA PRO A 168 -1.83 -21.08 5.16
C PRO A 168 -1.26 -20.31 3.97
N LEU A 169 -0.53 -19.20 4.17
CA LEU A 169 0.12 -18.47 3.08
C LEU A 169 1.21 -19.29 2.40
N SER A 170 1.96 -20.09 3.15
CA SER A 170 2.93 -21.04 2.57
C SER A 170 2.23 -22.05 1.66
N ASN A 171 1.07 -22.58 2.04
CA ASN A 171 0.28 -23.53 1.24
C ASN A 171 -0.27 -22.89 -0.03
N ILE A 172 -0.82 -21.67 0.05
CA ILE A 172 -1.27 -20.89 -1.11
C ILE A 172 -0.11 -20.69 -2.09
N ASN A 173 1.10 -20.38 -1.59
CA ASN A 173 2.28 -20.23 -2.43
C ASN A 173 2.74 -21.58 -3.05
N ASN A 174 2.61 -22.69 -2.36
CA ASN A 174 2.88 -24.00 -2.95
C ASN A 174 1.92 -24.29 -4.12
N GLU A 175 0.62 -23.97 -3.99
CA GLU A 175 -0.33 -24.07 -5.11
C GLU A 175 0.06 -23.16 -6.29
N PHE A 176 0.59 -21.97 -6.00
CA PHE A 176 1.05 -21.06 -7.03
C PHE A 176 2.29 -21.59 -7.78
N ILE A 177 3.22 -22.25 -7.07
CA ILE A 177 4.36 -22.94 -7.68
C ILE A 177 3.88 -24.01 -8.67
N GLU A 178 2.93 -24.85 -8.24
CA GLU A 178 2.34 -25.87 -9.14
C GLU A 178 1.59 -25.23 -10.30
N ARG A 179 0.90 -24.12 -10.06
CA ARG A 179 0.24 -23.38 -11.13
C ARG A 179 1.23 -22.83 -12.18
N ILE A 180 2.36 -22.30 -11.77
CA ILE A 180 3.42 -21.87 -12.69
C ILE A 180 3.88 -23.02 -13.57
N LYS A 181 4.11 -24.22 -13.00
CA LYS A 181 4.50 -25.43 -13.76
C LYS A 181 3.44 -25.86 -14.77
N GLU A 182 2.15 -25.67 -14.45
CA GLU A 182 1.03 -26.01 -15.32
C GLU A 182 0.91 -25.08 -16.54
N ILE A 183 1.16 -23.76 -16.34
CA ILE A 183 0.88 -22.74 -17.37
C ILE A 183 2.08 -22.35 -18.21
N ARG A 184 3.29 -22.60 -17.74
CA ARG A 184 4.49 -22.29 -18.51
C ARG A 184 4.61 -23.20 -19.73
N ASP A 185 5.10 -22.67 -20.82
CA ASP A 185 5.38 -23.47 -22.01
C ASP A 185 6.42 -24.57 -21.70
N ALA A 186 6.17 -25.79 -22.16
CA ALA A 186 7.02 -26.94 -21.83
C ALA A 186 8.43 -26.88 -22.42
N LYS A 187 8.66 -26.09 -23.49
CA LYS A 187 9.95 -25.97 -24.17
C LYS A 187 10.72 -24.74 -23.73
N THR A 188 10.05 -23.58 -23.70
CA THR A 188 10.68 -22.30 -23.37
C THR A 188 10.71 -22.04 -21.87
N LEU A 189 9.86 -22.70 -21.09
CA LEU A 189 9.62 -22.50 -19.65
C LEU A 189 9.10 -21.09 -19.33
N GLU A 190 8.61 -20.37 -20.34
CA GLU A 190 8.02 -19.04 -20.17
C GLU A 190 6.54 -19.13 -19.81
N VAL A 191 6.09 -18.27 -18.92
CA VAL A 191 4.67 -18.11 -18.57
C VAL A 191 3.95 -17.22 -19.60
N PRO A 192 2.61 -17.32 -19.72
CA PRO A 192 1.81 -16.48 -20.61
C PRO A 192 1.97 -14.97 -20.36
N GLU A 193 1.62 -14.16 -21.36
CA GLU A 193 1.69 -12.68 -21.29
C GLU A 193 0.88 -12.05 -20.16
N ASP A 194 -0.22 -12.68 -19.79
CA ASP A 194 -1.14 -12.27 -18.75
C ASP A 194 -0.77 -12.79 -17.35
N PHE A 195 0.48 -13.23 -17.16
CA PHE A 195 0.96 -13.81 -15.90
C PHE A 195 0.74 -12.88 -14.68
N THR A 196 0.68 -11.58 -14.90
CA THR A 196 0.32 -10.63 -13.82
C THR A 196 -1.09 -10.90 -13.26
N GLU A 197 -1.99 -11.49 -14.04
CA GLU A 197 -3.29 -11.92 -13.55
C GLU A 197 -3.19 -13.10 -12.59
N GLU A 198 -2.26 -14.02 -12.83
CA GLU A 198 -1.99 -15.13 -11.91
C GLU A 198 -1.37 -14.62 -10.58
N ILE A 199 -0.48 -13.63 -10.65
CA ILE A 199 0.04 -12.95 -9.43
C ILE A 199 -1.11 -12.27 -8.68
N ASN A 200 -2.01 -11.58 -9.36
CA ASN A 200 -3.17 -10.96 -8.74
C ASN A 200 -4.10 -11.99 -8.08
N ARG A 201 -4.27 -13.18 -8.65
CA ARG A 201 -5.03 -14.29 -8.05
C ARG A 201 -4.37 -14.84 -6.79
N LEU A 202 -3.03 -14.98 -6.80
CA LEU A 202 -2.25 -15.36 -5.61
C LEU A 202 -2.52 -14.39 -4.45
N ILE A 203 -2.36 -13.10 -4.71
CA ILE A 203 -2.54 -12.08 -3.65
C ILE A 203 -4.02 -11.97 -3.24
N PHE A 204 -4.95 -12.11 -4.19
CA PHE A 204 -6.37 -12.14 -3.86
C PHE A 204 -6.72 -13.31 -2.91
N ASP A 205 -6.26 -14.53 -3.20
CA ASP A 205 -6.49 -15.69 -2.34
C ASP A 205 -5.88 -15.50 -0.94
N SER A 206 -4.66 -14.93 -0.88
CA SER A 206 -3.97 -14.62 0.38
C SER A 206 -4.74 -13.57 1.21
N LEU A 207 -5.20 -12.49 0.58
CA LEU A 207 -5.95 -11.43 1.27
C LEU A 207 -7.37 -11.87 1.62
N ALA A 208 -8.01 -12.70 0.81
CA ALA A 208 -9.33 -13.24 1.11
C ALA A 208 -9.29 -14.18 2.33
N LEU A 209 -8.22 -14.94 2.50
CA LEU A 209 -7.98 -15.72 3.71
C LEU A 209 -7.95 -14.82 4.95
N VAL A 210 -7.31 -13.65 4.88
CA VAL A 210 -7.24 -12.69 5.99
C VAL A 210 -8.57 -11.97 6.22
N ALA A 211 -9.25 -11.58 5.12
CA ALA A 211 -10.47 -10.79 5.17
C ALA A 211 -11.72 -11.60 5.54
N PHE A 212 -11.75 -12.91 5.22
CA PHE A 212 -12.93 -13.75 5.34
C PHE A 212 -12.70 -15.07 6.08
N ASP A 213 -11.49 -15.33 6.59
CA ASP A 213 -11.08 -16.64 7.12
C ASP A 213 -11.38 -17.80 6.14
N ARG A 214 -11.24 -17.53 4.83
CA ARG A 214 -11.68 -18.44 3.77
C ARG A 214 -10.68 -18.49 2.62
N GLU A 215 -10.29 -19.70 2.24
CA GLU A 215 -9.54 -19.95 1.01
C GLU A 215 -10.49 -19.93 -0.19
N MET A 216 -10.27 -19.04 -1.16
CA MET A 216 -11.10 -18.93 -2.36
C MET A 216 -10.71 -19.94 -3.43
N GLY A 217 -9.43 -20.26 -3.54
CA GLY A 217 -8.88 -21.26 -4.46
C GLY A 217 -8.84 -20.78 -5.92
N LEU A 218 -8.79 -19.47 -6.17
CA LEU A 218 -8.75 -18.91 -7.53
C LEU A 218 -7.46 -19.25 -8.27
N ILE A 219 -6.40 -19.68 -7.59
CA ILE A 219 -5.15 -20.10 -8.22
C ILE A 219 -5.38 -21.41 -9.00
N ARG A 220 -5.97 -22.44 -8.39
CA ARG A 220 -6.13 -23.78 -8.99
C ARG A 220 -7.51 -24.40 -8.77
N ARG A 221 -7.91 -24.57 -7.50
CA ARG A 221 -9.03 -25.45 -7.12
C ARG A 221 -10.40 -24.93 -7.55
N ASN A 222 -10.59 -23.63 -7.56
CA ASN A 222 -11.91 -23.01 -7.76
C ASN A 222 -11.83 -21.76 -8.67
N ARG A 223 -11.07 -21.87 -9.76
CA ARG A 223 -10.74 -20.73 -10.65
C ARG A 223 -11.96 -20.04 -11.26
N ASN A 224 -13.06 -20.76 -11.45
CA ASN A 224 -14.25 -20.28 -12.12
C ASN A 224 -15.41 -19.97 -11.16
N ASN A 225 -15.14 -19.84 -9.83
CA ASN A 225 -16.16 -19.43 -8.88
C ASN A 225 -16.71 -18.04 -9.23
N PRO A 226 -18.00 -17.89 -9.56
CA PRO A 226 -18.55 -16.63 -10.06
C PRO A 226 -18.46 -15.48 -9.03
N GLU A 227 -18.66 -15.79 -7.74
CA GLU A 227 -18.63 -14.81 -6.67
C GLU A 227 -17.20 -14.32 -6.42
N ALA A 228 -16.24 -15.25 -6.34
CA ALA A 228 -14.83 -14.92 -6.20
C ALA A 228 -14.31 -14.12 -7.40
N LEU A 229 -14.75 -14.46 -8.62
CA LEU A 229 -14.43 -13.68 -9.83
C LEU A 229 -15.05 -12.27 -9.81
N THR A 230 -16.27 -12.11 -9.26
CA THR A 230 -16.88 -10.79 -9.09
C THR A 230 -16.04 -9.93 -8.15
N MET A 231 -15.64 -10.48 -7.00
CA MET A 231 -14.80 -9.77 -6.04
C MET A 231 -13.41 -9.47 -6.62
N PHE A 232 -12.80 -10.42 -7.32
CA PHE A 232 -11.53 -10.23 -8.03
C PHE A 232 -11.61 -9.11 -9.07
N LYS A 233 -12.69 -9.06 -9.86
CA LYS A 233 -12.94 -7.98 -10.81
C LYS A 233 -13.09 -6.63 -10.11
N MET A 234 -13.76 -6.59 -8.97
CA MET A 234 -13.88 -5.39 -8.15
C MET A 234 -12.50 -4.84 -7.79
N THR A 235 -11.58 -5.66 -7.29
CA THR A 235 -10.24 -5.21 -6.89
C THR A 235 -9.47 -4.60 -8.06
N ARG A 236 -9.64 -5.11 -9.26
CA ARG A 236 -8.95 -4.62 -10.47
C ARG A 236 -9.55 -3.34 -11.07
N ASP A 237 -10.87 -3.20 -11.01
CA ASP A 237 -11.57 -2.13 -11.73
C ASP A 237 -11.84 -0.90 -10.86
N ILE A 238 -12.01 -1.10 -9.55
CA ILE A 238 -12.48 -0.01 -8.67
C ILE A 238 -11.49 1.16 -8.62
N LEU A 239 -10.18 0.88 -8.51
CA LEU A 239 -9.15 1.93 -8.49
C LEU A 239 -9.09 2.69 -9.82
N LYS A 240 -9.32 2.01 -10.96
CA LYS A 240 -9.39 2.64 -12.28
C LYS A 240 -10.61 3.57 -12.37
N TYR A 241 -11.75 3.15 -11.82
CA TYR A 241 -12.94 4.00 -11.79
C TYR A 241 -12.76 5.19 -10.84
N VAL A 242 -12.18 4.98 -9.65
CA VAL A 242 -11.84 6.05 -8.72
C VAL A 242 -10.90 7.07 -9.39
N PHE A 243 -9.85 6.60 -10.07
CA PHE A 243 -8.94 7.49 -10.78
C PHE A 243 -9.68 8.33 -11.83
N LYS A 244 -10.54 7.70 -12.67
CA LYS A 244 -11.32 8.40 -13.70
C LYS A 244 -12.35 9.39 -13.12
N LEU A 245 -12.98 9.06 -12.00
CA LEU A 245 -14.04 9.89 -11.42
C LEU A 245 -13.48 10.99 -10.51
N ASP A 246 -12.47 10.68 -9.71
CA ASP A 246 -12.00 11.58 -8.64
C ASP A 246 -10.68 12.28 -8.96
N MET A 247 -9.79 11.67 -9.75
CA MET A 247 -8.48 12.27 -10.09
C MET A 247 -8.51 13.01 -11.43
N GLN A 248 -9.17 12.45 -12.44
CA GLN A 248 -9.34 13.11 -13.74
C GLN A 248 -10.55 14.06 -13.75
N PRO A 249 -10.61 15.03 -14.70
CA PRO A 249 -11.80 15.82 -14.93
C PRO A 249 -13.02 14.93 -15.20
N SER A 250 -14.07 15.06 -14.40
CA SER A 250 -15.28 14.23 -14.52
C SER A 250 -16.52 14.99 -14.07
N LEU A 251 -17.62 14.77 -14.77
CA LEU A 251 -18.93 15.40 -14.51
C LEU A 251 -19.86 14.53 -13.66
N TRP A 252 -19.37 13.43 -13.04
CA TRP A 252 -20.21 12.51 -12.28
C TRP A 252 -21.00 13.17 -11.13
N ARG A 253 -20.50 14.31 -10.62
CA ARG A 253 -21.17 15.09 -9.57
C ARG A 253 -22.38 15.89 -10.08
N VAL A 254 -22.46 16.09 -11.39
CA VAL A 254 -23.56 16.84 -12.03
C VAL A 254 -24.60 15.87 -12.60
N PHE A 255 -24.13 14.78 -13.23
CA PHE A 255 -25.00 13.71 -13.74
C PHE A 255 -24.30 12.34 -13.68
N PRO A 256 -25.06 11.23 -13.54
CA PRO A 256 -24.49 9.89 -13.40
C PRO A 256 -23.89 9.41 -14.74
N THR A 257 -22.57 9.61 -14.89
CA THR A 257 -21.81 9.15 -16.07
C THR A 257 -21.82 7.63 -16.23
N PRO A 258 -21.54 7.07 -17.42
CA PRO A 258 -21.45 5.61 -17.61
C PRO A 258 -20.41 4.96 -16.69
N THR A 259 -19.26 5.59 -16.47
CA THR A 259 -18.22 5.10 -15.55
C THR A 259 -18.73 5.07 -14.10
N TYR A 260 -19.44 6.12 -13.68
CA TYR A 260 -20.07 6.17 -12.35
C TYR A 260 -21.08 5.02 -12.17
N LYS A 261 -21.99 4.82 -13.13
CA LYS A 261 -22.97 3.73 -13.07
C LYS A 261 -22.32 2.35 -12.97
N LYS A 262 -21.24 2.10 -13.76
CA LYS A 262 -20.49 0.84 -13.70
C LYS A 262 -19.84 0.64 -12.33
N MET A 263 -19.20 1.67 -11.79
CA MET A 263 -18.60 1.61 -10.45
C MET A 263 -19.64 1.31 -9.37
N MET A 264 -20.77 2.03 -9.36
CA MET A 264 -21.83 1.83 -8.37
C MET A 264 -22.42 0.42 -8.42
N LYS A 265 -22.64 -0.12 -9.62
CA LYS A 265 -23.09 -1.50 -9.82
C LYS A 265 -22.10 -2.50 -9.23
N LEU A 266 -20.82 -2.39 -9.59
CA LEU A 266 -19.77 -3.30 -9.10
C LEU A 266 -19.59 -3.24 -7.58
N LEU A 267 -19.65 -2.04 -6.99
CA LEU A 267 -19.61 -1.86 -5.54
C LEU A 267 -20.79 -2.52 -4.83
N ASN A 268 -22.01 -2.39 -5.37
CA ASN A 268 -23.19 -3.06 -4.80
C ASN A 268 -23.02 -4.58 -4.83
N GLU A 269 -22.67 -5.14 -6.00
CA GLU A 269 -22.41 -6.59 -6.13
C GLU A 269 -21.36 -7.08 -5.13
N SER A 270 -20.30 -6.31 -4.93
CA SER A 270 -19.23 -6.64 -3.99
C SER A 270 -19.68 -6.63 -2.54
N VAL A 271 -20.53 -5.69 -2.16
CA VAL A 271 -21.13 -5.64 -0.81
C VAL A 271 -21.99 -6.87 -0.55
N GLU A 272 -22.86 -7.25 -1.49
CA GLU A 272 -23.73 -8.43 -1.35
C GLU A 272 -22.91 -9.73 -1.18
N VAL A 273 -21.87 -9.91 -2.02
CA VAL A 273 -20.98 -11.07 -1.90
C VAL A 273 -20.24 -11.07 -0.55
N THR A 274 -19.75 -9.91 -0.12
CA THR A 274 -19.08 -9.78 1.18
C THR A 274 -19.96 -10.18 2.34
N GLN A 275 -21.20 -9.69 2.38
CA GLN A 275 -22.15 -10.02 3.45
C GLN A 275 -22.45 -11.53 3.47
N LYS A 276 -22.66 -12.13 2.29
CA LYS A 276 -22.87 -13.56 2.15
C LYS A 276 -21.68 -14.34 2.72
N TRP A 277 -20.46 -14.03 2.32
CA TRP A 277 -19.27 -14.74 2.77
C TRP A 277 -19.02 -14.61 4.27
N LEU A 278 -19.22 -13.41 4.83
CA LEU A 278 -19.08 -13.19 6.27
C LEU A 278 -20.11 -14.01 7.05
N LYS A 279 -21.37 -14.07 6.57
CA LYS A 279 -22.41 -14.90 7.18
C LYS A 279 -22.05 -16.39 7.13
N GLU A 280 -21.67 -16.89 5.96
CA GLU A 280 -21.27 -18.31 5.80
C GLU A 280 -20.08 -18.68 6.72
N THR A 281 -19.12 -17.75 6.88
CA THR A 281 -17.99 -17.95 7.81
C THR A 281 -18.47 -17.98 9.25
N GLN A 282 -19.36 -17.08 9.66
CA GLN A 282 -19.95 -17.08 11.00
C GLN A 282 -20.73 -18.38 11.28
N ASP A 283 -21.60 -18.78 10.37
CA ASP A 283 -22.39 -20.02 10.48
C ASP A 283 -21.48 -21.26 10.63
N THR A 284 -20.37 -21.28 9.86
CA THR A 284 -19.37 -22.36 9.93
C THR A 284 -18.63 -22.39 11.27
N LEU A 285 -18.25 -21.22 11.80
CA LEU A 285 -17.57 -21.09 13.09
C LEU A 285 -18.51 -21.49 14.24
N GLU A 286 -19.78 -21.10 14.18
CA GLU A 286 -20.77 -21.48 15.18
C GLU A 286 -21.05 -22.98 15.16
N ALA A 287 -21.20 -23.58 13.98
CA ALA A 287 -21.36 -25.03 13.84
C ALA A 287 -20.16 -25.82 14.42
N ARG A 288 -18.92 -25.36 14.18
CA ARG A 288 -17.72 -25.96 14.78
C ARG A 288 -17.73 -25.85 16.30
N ARG A 289 -18.13 -24.68 16.84
CA ARG A 289 -18.23 -24.45 18.30
C ARG A 289 -19.25 -25.37 18.95
N LEU A 290 -20.41 -25.53 18.33
CA LEU A 290 -21.46 -26.43 18.81
C LEU A 290 -21.06 -27.90 18.76
N ALA A 291 -20.23 -28.30 17.79
CA ALA A 291 -19.64 -29.64 17.67
C ALA A 291 -18.47 -29.90 18.64
N GLY A 292 -18.12 -28.96 19.54
CA GLY A 292 -17.01 -29.11 20.49
C GLY A 292 -15.61 -28.99 19.85
N GLY A 293 -15.53 -28.51 18.60
CA GLY A 293 -14.26 -28.27 17.91
C GLY A 293 -13.57 -26.99 18.39
N GLU A 294 -12.24 -26.97 18.30
CA GLU A 294 -11.48 -25.74 18.56
C GLU A 294 -11.79 -24.69 17.50
N VAL A 295 -12.21 -23.51 17.95
CA VAL A 295 -12.35 -22.33 17.12
C VAL A 295 -11.13 -21.45 17.35
N ASN A 296 -10.37 -21.22 16.30
CA ASN A 296 -9.22 -20.31 16.37
C ASN A 296 -9.70 -18.85 16.47
N ASN A 297 -9.98 -18.40 17.68
CA ASN A 297 -10.41 -17.03 17.99
C ASN A 297 -9.31 -15.95 17.72
N ASN A 298 -8.21 -16.32 17.06
CA ASN A 298 -7.05 -15.45 16.87
C ASN A 298 -6.92 -14.91 15.44
N SER A 299 -7.82 -15.24 14.51
CA SER A 299 -7.77 -14.67 13.17
C SER A 299 -8.06 -13.17 13.19
N MET A 300 -7.59 -12.44 12.16
CA MET A 300 -7.85 -11.00 12.05
C MET A 300 -9.34 -10.72 11.91
N LEU A 301 -10.06 -11.51 11.11
CA LEU A 301 -11.52 -11.36 10.95
C LEU A 301 -12.23 -11.51 12.29
N GLN A 302 -11.97 -12.56 13.05
CA GLN A 302 -12.64 -12.79 14.33
C GLN A 302 -12.33 -11.71 15.35
N ARG A 303 -11.09 -11.21 15.37
CA ARG A 303 -10.70 -10.08 16.22
C ARG A 303 -11.41 -8.79 15.80
N MET A 304 -11.60 -8.54 14.51
CA MET A 304 -12.39 -7.40 14.01
C MET A 304 -13.87 -7.56 14.37
N MET A 305 -14.44 -8.75 14.18
CA MET A 305 -15.83 -9.07 14.54
C MET A 305 -16.10 -8.89 16.04
N ALA A 306 -15.13 -9.24 16.90
CA ALA A 306 -15.24 -9.06 18.35
C ALA A 306 -15.23 -7.58 18.77
N VAL A 307 -14.63 -6.68 17.99
CA VAL A 307 -14.64 -5.24 18.24
C VAL A 307 -15.96 -4.62 17.71
N ASP A 308 -16.26 -4.85 16.43
CA ASP A 308 -17.48 -4.37 15.77
C ASP A 308 -17.73 -5.14 14.46
N PRO A 309 -18.83 -5.87 14.32
CA PRO A 309 -19.17 -6.59 13.10
C PRO A 309 -19.31 -5.71 11.85
N LYS A 310 -19.81 -4.46 11.99
CA LYS A 310 -19.88 -3.52 10.87
C LYS A 310 -18.49 -3.10 10.42
N MET A 311 -17.61 -2.81 11.36
CA MET A 311 -16.19 -2.49 11.06
C MET A 311 -15.52 -3.68 10.36
N ALA A 312 -15.78 -4.92 10.79
CA ALA A 312 -15.25 -6.11 10.13
C ALA A 312 -15.69 -6.19 8.66
N THR A 313 -17.00 -5.96 8.38
CA THR A 313 -17.53 -5.93 7.01
C THR A 313 -16.84 -4.89 6.14
N ILE A 314 -16.69 -3.66 6.64
CA ILE A 314 -16.05 -2.57 5.90
C ILE A 314 -14.58 -2.89 5.65
N MET A 315 -13.88 -3.39 6.67
CA MET A 315 -12.45 -3.71 6.56
C MET A 315 -12.19 -4.90 5.63
N SER A 316 -13.05 -5.90 5.59
CA SER A 316 -12.91 -7.03 4.66
C SER A 316 -12.96 -6.56 3.20
N LEU A 317 -13.87 -5.63 2.87
CA LEU A 317 -13.89 -4.98 1.55
C LEU A 317 -12.65 -4.11 1.30
N ASP A 318 -12.24 -3.30 2.29
CA ASP A 318 -11.12 -2.39 2.16
C ASP A 318 -9.79 -3.13 1.99
N ILE A 319 -9.59 -4.27 2.67
CA ILE A 319 -8.40 -5.12 2.52
C ILE A 319 -8.24 -5.57 1.07
N LEU A 320 -9.30 -6.10 0.46
CA LEU A 320 -9.25 -6.53 -0.94
C LEU A 320 -9.07 -5.34 -1.89
N PHE A 321 -9.86 -4.29 -1.69
CA PHE A 321 -9.90 -3.11 -2.56
C PHE A 321 -8.53 -2.43 -2.73
N VAL A 322 -7.78 -2.26 -1.64
CA VAL A 322 -6.48 -1.56 -1.70
C VAL A 322 -5.28 -2.49 -1.69
N GLY A 323 -5.47 -3.74 -1.27
CA GLY A 323 -4.36 -4.67 -1.02
C GLY A 323 -3.92 -5.45 -2.25
N VAL A 324 -4.85 -5.90 -3.09
CA VAL A 324 -4.53 -6.82 -4.19
C VAL A 324 -3.55 -6.20 -5.19
N ASP A 325 -3.92 -5.08 -5.81
CA ASP A 325 -3.07 -4.45 -6.83
C ASP A 325 -1.73 -3.96 -6.25
N ALA A 326 -1.76 -3.35 -5.06
CA ALA A 326 -0.55 -2.82 -4.43
C ALA A 326 0.48 -3.93 -4.13
N THR A 327 0.03 -5.06 -3.59
CA THR A 327 0.92 -6.17 -3.21
C THR A 327 1.37 -6.97 -4.44
N SER A 328 0.49 -7.19 -5.42
CA SER A 328 0.81 -7.86 -6.68
C SER A 328 1.85 -7.10 -7.49
N ASN A 329 1.72 -5.78 -7.55
CA ASN A 329 2.70 -4.92 -8.22
C ASN A 329 4.06 -4.97 -7.54
N LEU A 330 4.10 -4.99 -6.20
CA LEU A 330 5.35 -5.16 -5.47
C LEU A 330 5.98 -6.53 -5.74
N LEU A 331 5.20 -7.62 -5.69
CA LEU A 331 5.73 -8.96 -5.96
C LEU A 331 6.27 -9.06 -7.40
N SER A 332 5.53 -8.55 -8.39
CA SER A 332 5.99 -8.52 -9.78
C SER A 332 7.26 -7.69 -9.97
N ALA A 333 7.38 -6.57 -9.26
CA ALA A 333 8.58 -5.72 -9.27
C ALA A 333 9.81 -6.44 -8.68
N VAL A 334 9.63 -7.14 -7.55
CA VAL A 334 10.70 -7.95 -6.95
C VAL A 334 11.16 -9.04 -7.92
N LEU A 335 10.23 -9.76 -8.55
CA LEU A 335 10.56 -10.81 -9.53
C LEU A 335 11.30 -10.23 -10.73
N LEU A 336 10.85 -9.09 -11.28
CA LEU A 336 11.51 -8.43 -12.40
C LEU A 336 12.93 -7.98 -12.04
N CYS A 337 13.11 -7.36 -10.88
CA CYS A 337 14.43 -6.96 -10.39
C CYS A 337 15.38 -8.16 -10.26
N LEU A 338 14.92 -9.26 -9.68
CA LEU A 338 15.73 -10.47 -9.51
C LEU A 338 16.01 -11.17 -10.85
N ALA A 339 15.05 -11.19 -11.77
CA ALA A 339 15.22 -11.78 -13.10
C ALA A 339 16.22 -11.01 -13.98
N LYS A 340 16.29 -9.68 -13.80
CA LYS A 340 17.27 -8.82 -14.52
C LYS A 340 18.64 -8.74 -13.82
N ASN A 341 18.77 -9.26 -12.59
CA ASN A 341 20.01 -9.24 -11.79
C ASN A 341 20.29 -10.65 -11.24
N PRO A 342 20.76 -11.60 -12.09
CA PRO A 342 20.92 -13.01 -11.70
C PRO A 342 21.93 -13.21 -10.56
N GLU A 343 22.93 -12.33 -10.41
CA GLU A 343 23.88 -12.33 -9.31
C GLU A 343 23.21 -12.03 -7.96
N LYS A 344 22.24 -11.09 -7.94
CA LYS A 344 21.47 -10.77 -6.73
C LYS A 344 20.49 -11.89 -6.39
N GLN A 345 19.92 -12.51 -7.40
CA GLN A 345 19.07 -13.71 -7.24
C GLN A 345 19.87 -14.88 -6.66
N ALA A 346 21.10 -15.11 -7.13
CA ALA A 346 21.99 -16.15 -6.61
C ALA A 346 22.38 -15.89 -5.14
N GLU A 347 22.65 -14.63 -4.78
CA GLU A 347 22.96 -14.28 -3.39
C GLU A 347 21.75 -14.49 -2.46
N LEU A 348 20.56 -14.07 -2.90
CA LEU A 348 19.32 -14.35 -2.17
C LEU A 348 19.11 -15.87 -1.98
N ARG A 349 19.38 -16.66 -3.01
CA ARG A 349 19.24 -18.13 -2.94
C ARG A 349 20.18 -18.74 -1.91
N LYS A 350 21.40 -18.24 -1.76
CA LYS A 350 22.33 -18.71 -0.71
C LYS A 350 21.77 -18.47 0.70
N GLU A 351 21.10 -17.36 0.94
CA GLU A 351 20.39 -17.11 2.21
C GLU A 351 19.24 -18.10 2.39
N LEU A 352 18.41 -18.26 1.37
CA LEU A 352 17.23 -19.13 1.43
C LEU A 352 17.58 -20.61 1.63
N LEU A 353 18.66 -21.11 1.03
CA LEU A 353 19.10 -22.50 1.21
C LEU A 353 19.50 -22.83 2.65
N LYS A 354 19.99 -21.85 3.42
CA LYS A 354 20.31 -22.03 4.85
C LYS A 354 19.05 -22.17 5.70
N ILE A 355 17.97 -21.49 5.31
CA ILE A 355 16.71 -21.40 6.07
C ILE A 355 15.71 -22.45 5.60
N MET A 356 15.70 -22.71 4.29
CA MET A 356 14.85 -23.67 3.60
C MET A 356 15.71 -24.74 2.92
N PRO A 357 16.30 -25.68 3.67
CA PRO A 357 17.17 -26.72 3.09
C PRO A 357 16.43 -27.58 2.06
N THR A 358 15.13 -27.79 2.23
CA THR A 358 14.26 -28.46 1.26
C THR A 358 13.17 -27.52 0.73
N LYS A 359 12.61 -27.81 -0.44
CA LYS A 359 11.49 -27.06 -1.04
C LYS A 359 10.23 -27.08 -0.17
N ASP A 360 10.03 -28.16 0.59
CA ASP A 360 8.90 -28.36 1.48
C ASP A 360 9.07 -27.74 2.87
N THR A 361 10.22 -27.12 3.14
CA THR A 361 10.46 -26.45 4.42
C THR A 361 9.35 -25.44 4.70
N SER A 362 8.67 -25.59 5.83
CA SER A 362 7.63 -24.67 6.28
C SER A 362 8.25 -23.35 6.74
N LEU A 363 7.68 -22.25 6.28
CA LEU A 363 8.04 -20.92 6.77
C LEU A 363 7.21 -20.59 8.02
N ASN A 364 7.88 -20.09 9.05
CA ASN A 364 7.26 -19.66 10.31
C ASN A 364 7.96 -18.40 10.84
N GLU A 365 7.49 -17.88 11.98
CA GLU A 365 8.05 -16.67 12.57
C GLU A 365 9.56 -16.77 12.81
N ASP A 366 10.06 -17.93 13.25
CA ASP A 366 11.46 -18.09 13.60
C ASP A 366 12.35 -18.18 12.36
N THR A 367 11.96 -18.96 11.36
CA THR A 367 12.70 -19.07 10.09
C THR A 367 12.75 -17.74 9.35
N MET A 368 11.67 -16.96 9.38
CA MET A 368 11.61 -15.67 8.67
C MET A 368 12.35 -14.53 9.38
N LYS A 369 12.82 -14.69 10.63
CA LYS A 369 13.65 -13.66 11.29
C LYS A 369 15.00 -13.46 10.62
N ASP A 370 15.60 -14.48 10.07
CA ASP A 370 16.98 -14.51 9.57
C ASP A 370 17.10 -14.35 8.05
N MET A 371 16.24 -13.48 7.46
CA MET A 371 16.23 -13.18 6.02
C MET A 371 16.60 -11.70 5.73
N PRO A 372 17.79 -11.23 6.15
CA PRO A 372 18.17 -9.83 5.95
C PRO A 372 18.35 -9.46 4.47
N TYR A 373 18.87 -10.37 3.64
CA TYR A 373 19.05 -10.12 2.22
C TYR A 373 17.73 -10.10 1.46
N LEU A 374 16.81 -11.00 1.78
CA LEU A 374 15.44 -10.97 1.23
C LEU A 374 14.76 -9.62 1.51
N ARG A 375 14.84 -9.13 2.75
CA ARG A 375 14.27 -7.82 3.10
C ARG A 375 14.97 -6.67 2.42
N ALA A 376 16.27 -6.77 2.19
CA ALA A 376 17.03 -5.80 1.42
C ALA A 376 16.60 -5.77 -0.05
N VAL A 377 16.39 -6.93 -0.67
CA VAL A 377 15.85 -7.09 -2.03
C VAL A 377 14.46 -6.43 -2.15
N ILE A 378 13.55 -6.71 -1.22
CA ILE A 378 12.19 -6.12 -1.24
C ILE A 378 12.25 -4.60 -1.06
N LYS A 379 13.08 -4.09 -0.15
CA LYS A 379 13.26 -2.64 0.03
C LYS A 379 13.82 -1.97 -1.22
N GLU A 380 14.79 -2.61 -1.86
CA GLU A 380 15.38 -2.07 -3.08
C GLU A 380 14.39 -2.10 -4.25
N ALA A 381 13.56 -3.13 -4.35
CA ALA A 381 12.49 -3.16 -5.35
C ALA A 381 11.44 -2.05 -5.12
N LEU A 382 11.06 -1.77 -3.86
CA LEU A 382 10.19 -0.65 -3.49
C LEU A 382 10.81 0.72 -3.81
N ARG A 383 12.14 0.85 -3.72
CA ARG A 383 12.86 2.06 -4.14
C ARG A 383 12.91 2.16 -5.66
N TYR A 384 13.25 1.07 -6.33
CA TYR A 384 13.49 1.03 -7.77
C TYR A 384 12.19 1.18 -8.58
N TYR A 385 11.10 0.57 -8.10
CA TYR A 385 9.74 0.67 -8.66
C TYR A 385 8.75 1.10 -7.58
N PRO A 386 8.69 2.39 -7.24
CA PRO A 386 7.82 2.88 -6.18
C PRO A 386 6.34 2.80 -6.57
N ASN A 387 5.51 2.33 -5.65
CA ASN A 387 4.09 2.11 -5.86
C ASN A 387 3.28 3.41 -5.63
N GLY A 388 3.27 4.31 -6.59
CA GLY A 388 2.57 5.59 -6.54
C GLY A 388 3.51 6.80 -6.50
N LEU A 389 2.95 8.01 -6.37
CA LEU A 389 3.72 9.27 -6.35
C LEU A 389 4.24 9.61 -4.94
N GLY A 390 3.45 9.33 -3.92
CA GLY A 390 3.74 9.72 -2.54
C GLY A 390 2.48 9.73 -1.68
N ASN A 391 2.42 10.64 -0.70
CA ASN A 391 1.27 10.76 0.19
C ASN A 391 0.52 12.07 0.03
N LEU A 392 -0.80 12.03 0.23
CA LEU A 392 -1.64 13.22 0.34
C LEU A 392 -1.80 13.62 1.81
N ARG A 393 -1.79 14.93 2.09
CA ARG A 393 -2.11 15.51 3.39
C ARG A 393 -2.88 16.82 3.24
N THR A 394 -3.77 17.09 4.18
CA THR A 394 -4.34 18.41 4.38
C THR A 394 -3.75 18.97 5.66
N ILE A 395 -3.10 20.14 5.60
CA ILE A 395 -2.41 20.70 6.76
C ILE A 395 -3.37 21.38 7.73
N PRO A 396 -3.21 21.14 9.04
CA PRO A 396 -4.11 21.71 10.05
C PRO A 396 -3.74 23.14 10.49
N THR A 397 -2.56 23.64 10.13
CA THR A 397 -2.02 24.95 10.50
C THR A 397 -1.30 25.59 9.31
N ASP A 398 -1.06 26.89 9.36
CA ASP A 398 -0.18 27.56 8.40
C ASP A 398 1.25 27.03 8.57
N VAL A 399 1.95 26.79 7.45
CA VAL A 399 3.33 26.31 7.43
C VAL A 399 4.14 27.02 6.34
N THR A 400 5.45 27.11 6.54
CA THR A 400 6.37 27.55 5.50
C THR A 400 7.03 26.35 4.85
N LEU A 401 6.79 26.15 3.55
CA LEU A 401 7.38 25.07 2.76
C LEU A 401 8.24 25.67 1.64
N SER A 402 9.50 25.25 1.56
CA SER A 402 10.46 25.74 0.54
C SER A 402 10.46 27.27 0.39
N GLY A 403 10.28 28.01 1.48
CA GLY A 403 10.28 29.48 1.51
C GLY A 403 8.94 30.13 1.13
N TYR A 404 7.84 29.39 1.02
CA TYR A 404 6.49 29.90 0.73
C TYR A 404 5.54 29.68 1.91
N ASN A 405 4.71 30.66 2.21
CA ASN A 405 3.63 30.52 3.18
C ASN A 405 2.49 29.68 2.59
N VAL A 406 2.25 28.50 3.15
CA VAL A 406 1.17 27.61 2.74
C VAL A 406 0.09 27.63 3.81
N PRO A 407 -1.12 28.13 3.51
CA PRO A 407 -2.16 28.34 4.50
C PRO A 407 -2.79 27.02 4.96
N LYS A 408 -3.30 27.04 6.20
CA LYS A 408 -4.15 25.98 6.78
C LYS A 408 -5.24 25.53 5.79
N GLY A 409 -5.50 24.24 5.74
CA GLY A 409 -6.52 23.64 4.86
C GLY A 409 -6.04 23.39 3.43
N SER A 410 -4.78 23.74 3.11
CA SER A 410 -4.17 23.39 1.83
C SER A 410 -3.98 21.89 1.70
N SER A 411 -4.26 21.36 0.51
CA SER A 411 -4.01 19.97 0.15
C SER A 411 -2.60 19.82 -0.42
N LEU A 412 -1.83 18.90 0.13
CA LEU A 412 -0.43 18.66 -0.21
C LEU A 412 -0.24 17.31 -0.87
N VAL A 413 0.62 17.24 -1.87
CA VAL A 413 1.22 16.03 -2.43
C VAL A 413 2.68 15.97 -1.97
N LEU A 414 3.00 15.01 -1.12
CA LEU A 414 4.35 14.73 -0.64
C LEU A 414 4.99 13.72 -1.58
N ALA A 415 5.71 14.21 -2.60
CA ALA A 415 6.14 13.42 -3.75
C ALA A 415 7.50 12.72 -3.53
N PHE A 416 7.68 12.06 -2.40
CA PHE A 416 8.96 11.42 -2.03
C PHE A 416 9.32 10.21 -2.90
N ASN A 417 8.37 9.59 -3.59
CA ASN A 417 8.69 8.44 -4.43
C ASN A 417 9.54 8.82 -5.66
N VAL A 418 9.45 10.05 -6.15
CA VAL A 418 10.35 10.56 -7.21
C VAL A 418 11.78 10.67 -6.70
N LEU A 419 11.97 10.98 -5.41
CA LEU A 419 13.30 11.09 -4.80
C LEU A 419 14.03 9.74 -4.71
N MET A 420 13.29 8.63 -4.73
CA MET A 420 13.87 7.28 -4.67
C MET A 420 14.73 6.95 -5.90
N GLN A 421 14.54 7.65 -7.00
CA GLN A 421 15.30 7.49 -8.24
C GLN A 421 16.31 8.65 -8.49
N ASP A 422 16.48 9.54 -7.51
CA ASP A 422 17.36 10.69 -7.60
C ASP A 422 18.76 10.35 -7.03
N ASN A 423 19.82 10.48 -7.86
CA ASN A 423 21.20 10.21 -7.49
C ASN A 423 21.71 11.05 -6.31
N SER A 424 21.09 12.21 -6.04
CA SER A 424 21.43 13.05 -4.89
C SER A 424 21.03 12.42 -3.55
N TYR A 425 20.04 11.53 -3.57
CA TYR A 425 19.57 10.78 -2.39
C TYR A 425 20.10 9.35 -2.37
N TYR A 426 20.25 8.73 -3.55
CA TYR A 426 20.65 7.33 -3.71
C TYR A 426 21.76 7.24 -4.77
N PRO A 427 23.04 7.20 -4.37
CA PRO A 427 24.13 6.98 -5.32
C PRO A 427 23.87 5.75 -6.20
N GLU A 428 24.08 5.86 -7.53
CA GLU A 428 23.72 4.82 -8.50
C GLU A 428 22.24 4.42 -8.40
N ALA A 429 21.35 5.41 -8.41
CA ALA A 429 19.90 5.20 -8.25
C ALA A 429 19.28 4.35 -9.38
N ASP A 430 19.93 4.33 -10.54
CA ASP A 430 19.59 3.52 -11.73
C ASP A 430 19.97 2.04 -11.61
N LYS A 431 20.72 1.65 -10.55
CA LYS A 431 21.09 0.26 -10.29
C LYS A 431 20.24 -0.36 -9.18
N PHE A 432 19.98 -1.65 -9.33
CA PHE A 432 19.33 -2.46 -8.30
C PHE A 432 20.39 -3.01 -7.33
N LEU A 433 20.55 -2.38 -6.17
CA LEU A 433 21.58 -2.66 -5.19
C LEU A 433 20.99 -2.95 -3.80
N PRO A 434 20.53 -4.19 -3.52
CA PRO A 434 20.03 -4.57 -2.20
C PRO A 434 21.01 -4.29 -1.05
N GLU A 435 22.30 -4.30 -1.33
CA GLU A 435 23.39 -4.10 -0.37
C GLU A 435 23.32 -2.73 0.31
N ARG A 436 22.71 -1.71 -0.31
CA ARG A 436 22.52 -0.39 0.33
C ARG A 436 21.68 -0.44 1.62
N TRP A 437 20.89 -1.47 1.79
CA TRP A 437 20.04 -1.67 2.98
C TRP A 437 20.68 -2.51 4.07
N LEU A 438 21.82 -3.13 3.77
CA LEU A 438 22.59 -3.95 4.70
C LEU A 438 23.62 -3.10 5.47
N ARG A 439 24.16 -3.67 6.53
CA ARG A 439 25.35 -3.10 7.17
C ARG A 439 26.56 -3.43 6.32
N ASN A 440 27.43 -2.44 6.09
CA ASN A 440 28.71 -2.69 5.44
C ASN A 440 29.51 -3.70 6.28
N PRO A 441 29.99 -4.81 5.71
CA PRO A 441 30.70 -5.85 6.45
C PRO A 441 31.97 -5.34 7.16
N GLU A 442 32.69 -4.39 6.56
CA GLU A 442 33.95 -3.88 7.08
C GLU A 442 33.73 -2.82 8.18
N SER A 443 32.82 -1.89 7.97
CA SER A 443 32.58 -0.77 8.89
C SER A 443 31.47 -1.03 9.90
N GLY A 444 30.62 -2.04 9.71
CA GLY A 444 29.42 -2.32 10.49
C GLY A 444 28.34 -1.25 10.38
N LYS A 445 28.54 -0.20 9.56
CA LYS A 445 27.64 0.95 9.42
C LYS A 445 26.65 0.72 8.27
N LYS A 446 25.46 1.30 8.38
CA LYS A 446 24.50 1.37 7.27
C LYS A 446 24.85 2.56 6.38
N THR A 447 24.52 2.46 5.09
CA THR A 447 24.58 3.60 4.18
C THR A 447 23.65 4.70 4.71
N PRO A 448 24.13 5.95 4.84
CA PRO A 448 23.27 7.07 5.24
C PRO A 448 22.23 7.34 4.16
N ILE A 449 20.94 7.15 4.49
CA ILE A 449 19.81 7.47 3.62
C ILE A 449 19.00 8.54 4.34
N SER A 450 18.57 9.58 3.62
CA SER A 450 17.69 10.60 4.20
C SER A 450 16.39 9.96 4.71
N PRO A 451 16.01 10.16 5.98
CA PRO A 451 14.86 9.47 6.57
C PRO A 451 13.55 9.66 5.81
N PHE A 452 13.35 10.83 5.19
CA PHE A 452 12.12 11.19 4.48
C PHE A 452 12.21 11.02 2.95
N SER A 453 13.27 10.41 2.43
CA SER A 453 13.37 10.01 1.01
C SER A 453 12.87 8.59 0.74
N PHE A 454 12.68 7.74 1.76
CA PHE A 454 12.20 6.35 1.63
C PHE A 454 11.02 6.06 2.55
N LEU A 455 9.80 6.25 2.05
CA LEU A 455 8.57 6.08 2.80
C LEU A 455 7.52 5.25 2.03
N PRO A 456 7.86 4.04 1.55
CA PRO A 456 6.95 3.25 0.68
C PRO A 456 5.62 2.90 1.33
N PHE A 457 5.56 2.87 2.66
CA PHE A 457 4.33 2.67 3.45
C PHE A 457 3.85 3.94 4.17
N GLY A 458 4.39 5.10 3.83
CA GLY A 458 4.13 6.37 4.50
C GLY A 458 4.79 6.48 5.87
N PHE A 459 4.42 7.53 6.62
CA PHE A 459 4.97 7.86 7.94
C PHE A 459 3.85 8.35 8.87
N GLY A 460 4.10 8.27 10.18
CA GLY A 460 3.21 8.80 11.21
C GLY A 460 1.95 7.97 11.45
N PRO A 461 0.92 8.55 12.08
CA PRO A 461 -0.30 7.82 12.45
C PRO A 461 -1.04 7.18 11.27
N ARG A 462 -1.00 7.83 10.08
CA ARG A 462 -1.64 7.34 8.84
C ARG A 462 -0.74 6.46 7.96
N MET A 463 0.37 5.94 8.48
CA MET A 463 1.15 4.92 7.75
C MET A 463 0.27 3.71 7.41
N CYS A 464 0.65 2.96 6.37
CA CYS A 464 -0.09 1.78 5.92
C CYS A 464 -0.35 0.81 7.08
N ILE A 465 -1.61 0.48 7.32
CA ILE A 465 -2.01 -0.47 8.36
C ILE A 465 -1.67 -1.92 7.97
N GLY A 466 -1.70 -2.22 6.66
CA GLY A 466 -1.41 -3.54 6.11
C GLY A 466 0.09 -3.86 5.96
N LYS A 467 1.01 -2.94 6.35
CA LYS A 467 2.44 -3.12 6.10
C LYS A 467 2.98 -4.50 6.52
N ARG A 468 2.63 -4.95 7.73
CA ARG A 468 3.11 -6.24 8.23
C ARG A 468 2.57 -7.44 7.47
N LEU A 469 1.32 -7.34 7.00
CA LEU A 469 0.71 -8.38 6.17
C LEU A 469 1.38 -8.42 4.79
N VAL A 470 1.60 -7.27 4.17
CA VAL A 470 2.32 -7.16 2.89
C VAL A 470 3.75 -7.70 3.02
N ASP A 471 4.47 -7.34 4.10
CA ASP A 471 5.81 -7.86 4.36
C ASP A 471 5.77 -9.42 4.42
N LEU A 472 4.82 -10.01 5.16
CA LEU A 472 4.67 -11.46 5.28
C LEU A 472 4.34 -12.12 3.93
N GLU A 473 3.37 -11.59 3.18
CA GLU A 473 2.96 -12.12 1.87
C GLU A 473 4.11 -12.11 0.86
N VAL A 474 4.78 -10.96 0.72
CA VAL A 474 5.84 -10.80 -0.27
C VAL A 474 7.10 -11.57 0.14
N GLU A 475 7.49 -11.53 1.43
CA GLU A 475 8.62 -12.32 1.93
C GLU A 475 8.39 -13.83 1.69
N THR A 476 7.17 -14.35 1.99
CA THR A 476 6.81 -15.75 1.77
C THR A 476 6.83 -16.11 0.27
N SER A 477 6.20 -15.30 -0.56
CA SER A 477 6.10 -15.57 -2.00
C SER A 477 7.47 -15.55 -2.68
N VAL A 478 8.29 -14.53 -2.40
CA VAL A 478 9.64 -14.44 -2.98
C VAL A 478 10.52 -15.58 -2.50
N ALA A 479 10.50 -15.91 -1.19
CA ALA A 479 11.28 -17.01 -0.64
C ALA A 479 10.92 -18.34 -1.33
N LYS A 480 9.64 -18.67 -1.44
CA LYS A 480 9.16 -19.90 -2.08
C LYS A 480 9.50 -19.94 -3.57
N LEU A 481 9.28 -18.84 -4.30
CA LEU A 481 9.56 -18.80 -5.74
C LEU A 481 11.06 -18.93 -6.04
N ILE A 482 11.92 -18.19 -5.35
CA ILE A 482 13.37 -18.21 -5.59
C ILE A 482 14.04 -19.50 -5.06
N ARG A 483 13.42 -20.16 -4.07
CA ARG A 483 13.86 -21.50 -3.63
C ARG A 483 13.54 -22.58 -4.67
N ASN A 484 12.45 -22.43 -5.41
CA ASN A 484 11.99 -23.43 -6.37
C ASN A 484 12.48 -23.20 -7.80
N PHE A 485 12.67 -21.93 -8.20
CA PHE A 485 12.96 -21.58 -9.58
C PHE A 485 14.18 -20.67 -9.74
N GLN A 486 14.87 -20.85 -10.85
CA GLN A 486 15.64 -19.77 -11.48
C GLN A 486 14.66 -18.94 -12.31
N VAL A 487 14.56 -17.64 -12.00
CA VAL A 487 13.67 -16.71 -12.69
C VAL A 487 14.46 -15.83 -13.65
N GLU A 488 14.04 -15.77 -14.91
CA GLU A 488 14.67 -14.97 -15.96
C GLU A 488 13.62 -14.09 -16.65
N PHE A 489 14.05 -12.94 -17.17
CA PHE A 489 13.22 -12.08 -18.03
C PHE A 489 14.05 -11.55 -19.19
N ASN A 490 13.79 -12.06 -20.39
CA ASN A 490 14.64 -11.88 -21.57
C ASN A 490 14.15 -10.78 -22.54
N TYR A 491 13.17 -9.97 -22.10
CA TYR A 491 12.58 -8.90 -22.87
C TYR A 491 13.06 -7.53 -22.41
N ASP A 492 12.77 -6.49 -23.22
CA ASP A 492 13.03 -5.12 -22.81
C ASP A 492 12.18 -4.75 -21.58
N ALA A 493 12.83 -4.14 -20.60
CA ALA A 493 12.22 -3.66 -19.37
C ALA A 493 12.64 -2.21 -19.08
N SER A 494 12.85 -1.40 -20.11
CA SER A 494 13.21 0.02 -19.97
C SER A 494 12.08 0.84 -19.32
N ARG A 495 10.81 0.50 -19.59
CA ARG A 495 9.62 1.11 -19.01
C ARG A 495 8.58 0.04 -18.66
N PRO A 496 8.85 -0.84 -17.67
CA PRO A 496 8.00 -1.99 -17.38
C PRO A 496 6.71 -1.61 -16.67
N TYR A 497 6.64 -0.43 -16.08
CA TYR A 497 5.49 0.06 -15.32
C TYR A 497 5.06 1.45 -15.76
N ARG A 498 3.76 1.72 -15.58
CA ARG A 498 3.15 3.06 -15.57
C ARG A 498 2.53 3.30 -14.20
N THR A 499 2.51 4.53 -13.75
CA THR A 499 1.89 4.89 -12.47
C THR A 499 0.77 5.89 -12.72
N PHE A 500 -0.46 5.48 -12.45
CA PHE A 500 -1.61 6.37 -12.38
C PHE A 500 -1.92 6.70 -10.91
N PHE A 501 -2.76 5.92 -10.26
CA PHE A 501 -2.93 5.99 -8.80
C PHE A 501 -1.92 5.08 -8.09
N LEU A 502 -1.83 3.84 -8.54
CA LEU A 502 -0.78 2.88 -8.21
C LEU A 502 0.04 2.58 -9.46
N MET A 503 1.21 2.01 -9.25
CA MET A 503 2.02 1.42 -10.30
C MET A 503 1.26 0.24 -10.92
N GLU A 504 1.24 0.13 -12.23
CA GLU A 504 0.68 -1.02 -12.94
C GLU A 504 1.59 -1.45 -14.10
N PRO A 505 1.62 -2.74 -14.46
CA PRO A 505 2.41 -3.22 -15.58
C PRO A 505 2.07 -2.51 -16.89
N ALA A 506 3.11 -2.08 -17.62
CA ALA A 506 3.00 -1.44 -18.93
C ALA A 506 3.40 -2.38 -20.07
N ILE A 507 4.02 -3.53 -19.72
CA ILE A 507 4.45 -4.57 -20.65
C ILE A 507 3.96 -5.93 -20.17
N PRO A 508 3.84 -6.94 -21.06
CA PRO A 508 3.61 -8.33 -20.65
C PRO A 508 4.79 -8.90 -19.85
N PHE A 509 4.51 -9.58 -18.75
CA PHE A 509 5.55 -10.21 -17.94
C PHE A 509 5.69 -11.69 -18.25
N ARG A 510 6.39 -12.00 -19.32
CA ARG A 510 6.76 -13.36 -19.75
C ARG A 510 8.02 -13.82 -18.99
N PHE A 511 7.89 -14.08 -17.70
CA PHE A 511 9.00 -14.67 -16.95
C PHE A 511 9.25 -16.11 -17.41
N LYS A 512 10.54 -16.51 -17.44
CA LYS A 512 10.94 -17.89 -17.59
C LYS A 512 11.25 -18.47 -16.20
N PHE A 513 10.62 -19.59 -15.87
CA PHE A 513 10.79 -20.29 -14.60
C PHE A 513 11.43 -21.66 -14.85
N THR A 514 12.71 -21.78 -14.56
CA THR A 514 13.46 -23.03 -14.65
C THR A 514 13.52 -23.70 -13.29
N ASP A 515 13.11 -24.97 -13.19
CA ASP A 515 13.16 -25.70 -11.92
C ASP A 515 14.61 -25.79 -11.42
N LEU A 516 14.78 -25.66 -10.13
CA LEU A 516 16.03 -25.92 -9.44
C LEU A 516 16.00 -27.34 -8.84
N ASP A 517 17.16 -27.99 -8.81
CA ASP A 517 17.33 -29.23 -8.06
C ASP A 517 17.15 -29.02 -6.55
N ASN A 518 16.86 -30.10 -5.82
CA ASN A 518 16.63 -30.06 -4.37
C ASN A 518 17.86 -29.64 -3.56
#